data_2a1f12c4e9b79d22c6de6f2088f5c3e5
#
_entry.id   2a1f12c4e9b79d22c6de6f2088f5c3e5
#
_cell.length_a   1.000
_cell.length_b   1.000
_cell.length_c   1.000
_cell.angle_alpha   90.00
_cell.angle_beta   90.00
_cell.angle_gamma   90.00
#
_symmetry.space_group_name_H-M   'P 1'
#
loop_
_entity.id
_entity.type
_entity.pdbx_description
1 polymer ?
#
loop_
_entity_poly.entity_id
_entity_poly.type
_entity_poly.pdbx_seq_one_letter_code
_entity_poly.pdbx_strand_id
1 'polypeptide(L)'
;MRPGVRIGVDVGTARIGVARSDFHGMLAMPVETVPRGTGDVRAIMAHALELSATEIVVGLPIALSGGETASTQDARDFAAQIAASSPDAPVRLVDERLSTVSAQQALRAAGRTAKNSRNVIDQVAAVIILQHALDFERTSGTPPGTLVVP
;
A
#
# COMPACT_ATOMS: atom_id res chain seq x y z
N MET A 1 0.55 9.31 17.34
CA MET A 1 0.55 9.19 15.85
C MET A 1 1.52 10.20 15.26
N ARG A 2 2.49 9.72 14.51
CA ARG A 2 3.48 10.61 13.88
C ARG A 2 2.81 11.43 12.77
N PRO A 3 3.13 12.72 12.61
CA PRO A 3 2.57 13.53 11.54
C PRO A 3 3.21 13.18 10.19
N GLY A 4 2.52 13.52 9.12
CA GLY A 4 3.01 13.39 7.75
C GLY A 4 2.17 12.46 6.91
N VAL A 5 2.19 12.68 5.60
CA VAL A 5 1.47 11.85 4.64
C VAL A 5 2.17 10.50 4.49
N ARG A 6 1.40 9.41 4.50
CA ARG A 6 1.89 8.06 4.15
C ARG A 6 1.31 7.66 2.82
N ILE A 7 2.10 6.88 2.06
CA ILE A 7 1.64 6.28 0.82
C ILE A 7 1.41 4.79 1.06
N GLY A 8 0.30 4.26 0.55
CA GLY A 8 0.00 2.84 0.56
C GLY A 8 0.14 2.26 -0.84
N VAL A 9 0.71 1.08 -0.94
CA VAL A 9 1.00 0.41 -2.21
C VAL A 9 0.52 -1.04 -2.15
N ASP A 10 -0.31 -1.41 -3.12
CA ASP A 10 -0.73 -2.79 -3.34
C ASP A 10 -0.11 -3.30 -4.63
N VAL A 11 0.84 -4.25 -4.51
CA VAL A 11 1.61 -4.75 -5.64
C VAL A 11 0.87 -5.90 -6.31
N GLY A 12 0.26 -5.63 -7.47
CA GLY A 12 -0.33 -6.67 -8.31
C GLY A 12 0.63 -7.11 -9.41
N THR A 13 0.31 -8.22 -10.07
CA THR A 13 1.15 -8.74 -11.16
C THR A 13 1.15 -7.86 -12.39
N ALA A 14 0.03 -7.23 -12.69
CA ALA A 14 -0.13 -6.36 -13.86
C ALA A 14 -0.20 -4.88 -13.50
N ARG A 15 -0.65 -4.55 -12.28
CA ARG A 15 -0.92 -3.17 -11.86
C ARG A 15 -0.63 -3.00 -10.37
N ILE A 16 -0.36 -1.76 -10.00
CA ILE A 16 -0.08 -1.38 -8.63
C ILE A 16 -1.13 -0.35 -8.21
N GLY A 17 -1.82 -0.62 -7.11
CA GLY A 17 -2.73 0.36 -6.51
C GLY A 17 -1.96 1.29 -5.59
N VAL A 18 -2.26 2.58 -5.65
CA VAL A 18 -1.61 3.60 -4.83
C VAL A 18 -2.66 4.38 -4.07
N ALA A 19 -2.43 4.54 -2.77
CA ALA A 19 -3.26 5.33 -1.88
C ALA A 19 -2.39 6.32 -1.09
N ARG A 20 -3.01 7.30 -0.48
CA ARG A 20 -2.34 8.27 0.39
C ARG A 20 -3.15 8.51 1.66
N SER A 21 -2.48 8.96 2.71
CA SER A 21 -3.18 9.47 3.89
C SER A 21 -3.24 10.98 3.88
N ASP A 22 -4.06 11.55 4.78
CA ASP A 22 -3.93 12.96 5.17
C ASP A 22 -2.68 13.15 6.03
N PHE A 23 -2.33 14.39 6.30
CA PHE A 23 -1.15 14.74 7.09
C PHE A 23 -1.21 14.16 8.51
N HIS A 24 -2.39 14.08 9.09
CA HIS A 24 -2.57 13.59 10.47
C HIS A 24 -2.67 12.07 10.57
N GLY A 25 -2.64 11.36 9.44
CA GLY A 25 -2.69 9.91 9.43
C GLY A 25 -4.01 9.32 9.88
N MET A 26 -5.11 10.00 9.60
CA MET A 26 -6.44 9.56 10.03
C MET A 26 -7.16 8.74 8.97
N LEU A 27 -7.05 9.14 7.70
CA LEU A 27 -7.85 8.59 6.61
C LEU A 27 -7.01 8.30 5.39
N ALA A 28 -7.16 7.09 4.84
CA ALA A 28 -6.55 6.71 3.57
C ALA A 28 -7.50 7.03 2.41
N MET A 29 -6.94 7.52 1.31
CA MET A 29 -7.66 7.92 0.10
C MET A 29 -6.98 7.35 -1.14
N PRO A 30 -7.74 7.01 -2.19
CA PRO A 30 -7.14 6.49 -3.43
C PRO A 30 -6.37 7.59 -4.17
N VAL A 31 -5.31 7.20 -4.87
CA VAL A 31 -4.51 8.10 -5.70
C VAL A 31 -4.58 7.70 -7.16
N GLU A 32 -4.02 6.54 -7.52
CA GLU A 32 -4.05 6.05 -8.88
C GLU A 32 -3.72 4.57 -8.98
N THR A 33 -3.87 4.01 -10.16
CA THR A 33 -3.39 2.68 -10.54
C THR A 33 -2.23 2.85 -11.50
N VAL A 34 -1.09 2.25 -11.18
CA VAL A 34 0.14 2.33 -11.97
C VAL A 34 0.38 1.00 -12.67
N PRO A 35 0.57 0.98 -14.01
CA PRO A 35 0.95 -0.26 -14.70
C PRO A 35 2.30 -0.77 -14.24
N ARG A 36 2.44 -2.10 -14.09
CA ARG A 36 3.73 -2.72 -13.82
C ARG A 36 4.64 -2.57 -15.04
N GLY A 37 5.91 -2.36 -14.77
CA GLY A 37 6.94 -2.28 -15.80
C GLY A 37 7.82 -1.07 -15.67
N THR A 38 8.49 -0.69 -16.75
CA THR A 38 9.40 0.46 -16.75
C THR A 38 8.68 1.72 -16.29
N GLY A 39 9.24 2.39 -15.29
CA GLY A 39 8.70 3.64 -14.77
C GLY A 39 7.71 3.49 -13.62
N ASP A 40 7.38 2.27 -13.20
CA ASP A 40 6.42 2.07 -12.10
C ASP A 40 6.93 2.62 -10.77
N VAL A 41 8.16 2.34 -10.40
CA VAL A 41 8.77 2.88 -9.19
C VAL A 41 8.85 4.41 -9.26
N ARG A 42 9.24 4.93 -10.42
CA ARG A 42 9.32 6.39 -10.64
C ARG A 42 7.96 7.06 -10.44
N ALA A 43 6.89 6.46 -10.93
CA ALA A 43 5.54 7.01 -10.78
C ALA A 43 5.15 7.08 -9.30
N ILE A 44 5.45 6.05 -8.53
CA ILE A 44 5.17 6.04 -7.09
C ILE A 44 6.01 7.09 -6.36
N MET A 45 7.29 7.19 -6.70
CA MET A 45 8.18 8.17 -6.10
C MET A 45 7.80 9.61 -6.45
N ALA A 46 7.19 9.83 -7.62
CA ALA A 46 6.67 11.15 -7.97
C ALA A 46 5.55 11.56 -7.02
N HIS A 47 4.66 10.65 -6.67
CA HIS A 47 3.62 10.92 -5.65
C HIS A 47 4.24 11.18 -4.29
N ALA A 48 5.22 10.39 -3.89
CA ALA A 48 5.90 10.56 -2.61
C ALA A 48 6.56 11.93 -2.50
N LEU A 49 7.20 12.38 -3.55
CA LEU A 49 7.85 13.69 -3.61
C LEU A 49 6.82 14.82 -3.56
N GLU A 50 5.79 14.74 -4.40
CA GLU A 50 4.74 15.76 -4.48
C GLU A 50 4.02 15.95 -3.15
N LEU A 51 3.75 14.85 -2.45
CA LEU A 51 3.03 14.86 -1.19
C LEU A 51 3.93 15.02 0.04
N SER A 52 5.24 15.10 -0.16
CA SER A 52 6.22 15.10 0.93
C SER A 52 5.99 13.93 1.89
N ALA A 53 5.80 12.75 1.31
CA ALA A 53 5.48 11.56 2.09
C ALA A 53 6.59 11.22 3.08
N THR A 54 6.20 10.85 4.29
CA THR A 54 7.12 10.51 5.38
C THR A 54 7.35 9.01 5.49
N GLU A 55 6.51 8.19 4.88
CA GLU A 55 6.59 6.74 4.93
C GLU A 55 5.81 6.13 3.77
N ILE A 56 6.30 4.99 3.27
CA ILE A 56 5.61 4.21 2.24
C ILE A 56 5.30 2.83 2.83
N VAL A 57 4.03 2.45 2.80
CA VAL A 57 3.54 1.18 3.32
C VAL A 57 3.22 0.28 2.14
N VAL A 58 3.85 -0.89 2.07
CA VAL A 58 3.63 -1.87 1.00
C VAL A 58 2.95 -3.10 1.60
N GLY A 59 1.84 -3.51 1.02
CA GLY A 59 1.15 -4.72 1.43
C GLY A 59 1.97 -5.96 1.09
N LEU A 60 2.06 -6.89 2.05
CA LEU A 60 2.77 -8.16 1.87
C LEU A 60 1.74 -9.28 1.79
N PRO A 61 1.48 -9.84 0.59
CA PRO A 61 0.53 -10.95 0.46
C PRO A 61 1.15 -12.23 1.01
N ILE A 62 0.49 -12.79 2.03
CA ILE A 62 0.92 -14.04 2.65
C ILE A 62 -0.28 -14.98 2.60
N ALA A 63 -0.05 -16.27 2.30
CA ALA A 63 -1.12 -17.25 2.29
C ALA A 63 -1.74 -17.35 3.68
N LEU A 64 -3.04 -17.72 3.75
CA LEU A 64 -3.74 -17.85 5.03
C LEU A 64 -3.05 -18.82 5.98
N SER A 65 -2.34 -19.82 5.44
CA SER A 65 -1.52 -20.74 6.21
C SER A 65 -0.27 -20.11 6.84
N GLY A 66 0.07 -18.88 6.46
CA GLY A 66 1.29 -18.20 6.88
C GLY A 66 2.46 -18.39 5.92
N GLY A 67 2.29 -19.17 4.84
CA GLY A 67 3.36 -19.43 3.87
C GLY A 67 3.55 -18.27 2.89
N GLU A 68 4.79 -18.10 2.45
CA GLU A 68 5.11 -17.13 1.40
C GLU A 68 4.90 -17.75 0.02
N THR A 69 4.42 -16.92 -0.90
CA THR A 69 4.12 -17.30 -2.28
C THR A 69 4.98 -16.49 -3.24
N ALA A 70 4.82 -16.75 -4.56
CA ALA A 70 5.48 -15.92 -5.57
C ALA A 70 5.05 -14.44 -5.44
N SER A 71 3.78 -14.19 -5.11
CA SER A 71 3.28 -12.83 -4.90
C SER A 71 3.94 -12.15 -3.68
N THR A 72 4.22 -12.92 -2.63
CA THR A 72 4.94 -12.42 -1.45
C THR A 72 6.33 -11.95 -1.84
N GLN A 73 7.07 -12.77 -2.59
CA GLN A 73 8.42 -12.43 -3.02
C GLN A 73 8.41 -11.24 -3.97
N ASP A 74 7.45 -11.18 -4.88
CA ASP A 74 7.30 -10.04 -5.80
C ASP A 74 7.09 -8.73 -5.03
N ALA A 75 6.24 -8.74 -4.01
CA ALA A 75 6.01 -7.57 -3.18
C ALA A 75 7.27 -7.16 -2.40
N ARG A 76 8.03 -8.14 -1.88
CA ARG A 76 9.30 -7.86 -1.19
C ARG A 76 10.31 -7.24 -2.13
N ASP A 77 10.44 -7.77 -3.34
CA ASP A 77 11.39 -7.26 -4.33
C ASP A 77 11.02 -5.84 -4.75
N PHE A 78 9.73 -5.59 -4.97
CA PHE A 78 9.25 -4.28 -5.36
C PHE A 78 9.46 -3.26 -4.21
N ALA A 79 9.18 -3.65 -2.98
CA ALA A 79 9.41 -2.81 -1.81
C ALA A 79 10.89 -2.43 -1.66
N ALA A 80 11.79 -3.38 -1.94
CA ALA A 80 13.23 -3.10 -1.92
C ALA A 80 13.64 -2.09 -2.99
N GLN A 81 13.04 -2.17 -4.18
CA GLN A 81 13.28 -1.19 -5.25
C GLN A 81 12.81 0.20 -4.84
N ILE A 82 11.64 0.29 -4.23
CA ILE A 82 11.14 1.56 -3.71
C ILE A 82 12.08 2.10 -2.64
N ALA A 83 12.50 1.26 -1.69
CA ALA A 83 13.38 1.67 -0.60
C ALA A 83 14.71 2.20 -1.12
N ALA A 84 15.26 1.58 -2.16
CA ALA A 84 16.50 2.04 -2.79
C ALA A 84 16.35 3.42 -3.46
N SER A 85 15.12 3.78 -3.85
CA SER A 85 14.82 5.05 -4.51
C SER A 85 14.25 6.10 -3.56
N SER A 86 14.11 5.78 -2.28
CA SER A 86 13.39 6.61 -1.31
C SER A 86 14.24 6.91 -0.07
N PRO A 87 15.27 7.75 -0.21
CA PRO A 87 16.15 8.08 0.92
C PRO A 87 15.43 8.86 2.03
N ASP A 88 14.38 9.59 1.70
CA ASP A 88 13.70 10.48 2.64
C ASP A 88 12.45 9.87 3.29
N ALA A 89 11.97 8.74 2.78
CA ALA A 89 10.78 8.08 3.31
C ALA A 89 11.05 6.58 3.45
N PRO A 90 11.08 6.05 4.69
CA PRO A 90 11.26 4.62 4.88
C PRO A 90 10.08 3.82 4.32
N VAL A 91 10.37 2.60 3.92
CA VAL A 91 9.38 1.65 3.39
C VAL A 91 9.13 0.57 4.42
N ARG A 92 7.85 0.25 4.65
CA ARG A 92 7.42 -0.80 5.57
C ARG A 92 6.54 -1.81 4.86
N LEU A 93 6.73 -3.08 5.21
CA LEU A 93 5.87 -4.17 4.75
C LEU A 93 4.84 -4.48 5.82
N VAL A 94 3.57 -4.56 5.42
CA VAL A 94 2.47 -4.92 6.32
C VAL A 94 1.72 -6.13 5.76
N ASP A 95 1.32 -7.03 6.66
CA ASP A 95 0.63 -8.26 6.31
C ASP A 95 -0.78 -7.97 5.78
N GLU A 96 -1.06 -8.38 4.54
CA GLU A 96 -2.35 -8.16 3.89
C GLU A 96 -3.47 -9.08 4.41
N ARG A 97 -3.16 -10.14 5.13
CA ARG A 97 -4.20 -11.08 5.59
C ARG A 97 -5.28 -10.40 6.41
N LEU A 98 -4.90 -9.37 7.16
CA LEU A 98 -5.84 -8.63 8.01
C LEU A 98 -6.81 -7.77 7.21
N SER A 99 -6.49 -7.43 5.96
CA SER A 99 -7.29 -6.54 5.12
C SER A 99 -8.19 -7.27 4.12
N THR A 100 -8.02 -8.57 3.91
CA THR A 100 -8.71 -9.33 2.86
C THR A 100 -10.22 -9.28 3.01
N VAL A 101 -10.75 -9.49 4.21
CA VAL A 101 -12.19 -9.47 4.46
C VAL A 101 -12.75 -8.07 4.24
N SER A 102 -12.06 -7.06 4.74
CA SER A 102 -12.45 -5.67 4.56
C SER A 102 -12.41 -5.24 3.10
N ALA A 103 -11.41 -5.72 2.34
CA ALA A 103 -11.32 -5.47 0.90
C ALA A 103 -12.53 -6.03 0.17
N GLN A 104 -12.94 -7.26 0.48
CA GLN A 104 -14.12 -7.87 -0.13
C GLN A 104 -15.40 -7.10 0.21
N GLN A 105 -15.54 -6.65 1.44
CA GLN A 105 -16.68 -5.83 1.84
C GLN A 105 -16.70 -4.50 1.11
N ALA A 106 -15.56 -3.83 1.00
CA ALA A 106 -15.44 -2.59 0.27
C ALA A 106 -15.74 -2.78 -1.22
N LEU A 107 -15.31 -3.90 -1.80
CA LEU A 107 -15.61 -4.24 -3.18
C LEU A 107 -17.10 -4.48 -3.40
N ARG A 108 -17.80 -5.11 -2.46
CA ARG A 108 -19.24 -5.26 -2.54
C ARG A 108 -19.95 -3.92 -2.45
N ALA A 109 -19.50 -3.04 -1.59
CA ALA A 109 -20.05 -1.69 -1.44
C ALA A 109 -19.81 -0.84 -2.70
N ALA A 110 -18.64 -0.97 -3.30
CA ALA A 110 -18.25 -0.25 -4.51
C ALA A 110 -18.68 -0.98 -5.79
N GLY A 111 -18.98 -2.26 -5.70
CA GLY A 111 -19.16 -3.18 -6.83
C GLY A 111 -20.39 -2.98 -7.66
N ARG A 112 -21.18 -1.99 -7.35
CA ARG A 112 -22.35 -1.63 -8.17
C ARG A 112 -21.96 -0.96 -9.48
N THR A 113 -20.68 -0.61 -9.64
CA THR A 113 -20.14 0.02 -10.83
C THR A 113 -19.08 -0.88 -11.46
N ALA A 114 -19.39 -2.13 -11.58
CA ALA A 114 -18.45 -3.21 -11.88
C ALA A 114 -17.70 -3.11 -13.21
N LYS A 115 -18.05 -2.19 -14.10
CA LYS A 115 -17.44 -2.11 -15.42
C LYS A 115 -16.02 -1.53 -15.41
N ASN A 116 -15.63 -0.83 -14.34
CA ASN A 116 -14.28 -0.28 -14.17
C ASN A 116 -13.60 -0.91 -12.97
N SER A 117 -13.99 -2.13 -12.63
CA SER A 117 -13.69 -2.74 -11.37
C SER A 117 -12.20 -2.97 -11.11
N ARG A 118 -11.36 -3.22 -12.14
CA ARG A 118 -9.97 -3.56 -11.91
C ARG A 118 -9.15 -2.41 -11.32
N ASN A 119 -9.25 -1.21 -11.90
CA ASN A 119 -8.53 -0.05 -11.38
C ASN A 119 -9.05 0.34 -10.00
N VAL A 120 -10.36 0.28 -9.82
CA VAL A 120 -10.99 0.57 -8.54
C VAL A 120 -10.57 -0.46 -7.47
N ILE A 121 -10.53 -1.76 -7.85
CA ILE A 121 -10.13 -2.85 -6.96
C ILE A 121 -8.71 -2.62 -6.43
N ASP A 122 -7.76 -2.30 -7.32
CA ASP A 122 -6.36 -2.10 -6.94
C ASP A 122 -6.22 -0.91 -6.00
N GLN A 123 -6.95 0.18 -6.27
CA GLN A 123 -6.92 1.36 -5.42
C GLN A 123 -7.60 1.11 -4.06
N VAL A 124 -8.71 0.38 -4.06
CA VAL A 124 -9.42 0.02 -2.83
C VAL A 124 -8.53 -0.86 -1.95
N ALA A 125 -7.82 -1.83 -2.54
CA ALA A 125 -6.89 -2.67 -1.79
C ALA A 125 -5.78 -1.83 -1.15
N ALA A 126 -5.20 -0.89 -1.89
CA ALA A 126 -4.18 0.01 -1.36
C ALA A 126 -4.72 0.89 -0.23
N VAL A 127 -5.93 1.40 -0.37
CA VAL A 127 -6.60 2.19 0.68
C VAL A 127 -6.77 1.36 1.96
N ILE A 128 -7.21 0.11 1.83
CA ILE A 128 -7.44 -0.75 3.00
C ILE A 128 -6.13 -1.11 3.68
N ILE A 129 -5.09 -1.44 2.90
CA ILE A 129 -3.75 -1.71 3.44
C ILE A 129 -3.27 -0.51 4.24
N LEU A 130 -3.37 0.67 3.65
CA LEU A 130 -2.91 1.89 4.31
C LEU A 130 -3.76 2.21 5.54
N GLN A 131 -5.09 2.11 5.43
CA GLN A 131 -5.98 2.40 6.55
C GLN A 131 -5.69 1.49 7.75
N HIS A 132 -5.46 0.20 7.51
CA HIS A 132 -5.10 -0.73 8.59
C HIS A 132 -3.76 -0.34 9.23
N ALA A 133 -2.78 0.07 8.43
CA ALA A 133 -1.50 0.53 8.94
C ALA A 133 -1.66 1.78 9.82
N LEU A 134 -2.47 2.74 9.39
CA LEU A 134 -2.76 3.95 10.15
C LEU A 134 -3.47 3.62 11.47
N ASP A 135 -4.49 2.77 11.41
CA ASP A 135 -5.25 2.37 12.59
C ASP A 135 -4.38 1.61 13.59
N PHE A 136 -3.51 0.72 13.09
CA PHE A 136 -2.56 0.01 13.93
C PHE A 136 -1.65 0.96 14.68
N GLU A 137 -1.06 1.94 13.99
CA GLU A 137 -0.16 2.89 14.64
C GLU A 137 -0.90 3.74 15.67
N ARG A 138 -2.11 4.21 15.34
CA ARG A 138 -2.92 5.00 16.29
C ARG A 138 -3.25 4.22 17.56
N THR A 139 -3.56 2.92 17.41
CA THR A 139 -3.98 2.09 18.52
C THR A 139 -2.79 1.60 19.34
N SER A 140 -1.71 1.19 18.69
CA SER A 140 -0.55 0.58 19.36
C SER A 140 0.50 1.59 19.81
N GLY A 141 0.54 2.76 19.17
CA GLY A 141 1.59 3.74 19.42
C GLY A 141 2.93 3.40 18.78
N THR A 142 2.98 2.35 17.95
CA THR A 142 4.21 1.90 17.27
C THR A 142 4.01 1.91 15.76
N PRO A 143 5.09 2.12 14.97
CA PRO A 143 4.99 2.05 13.52
C PRO A 143 4.51 0.69 13.03
N PRO A 144 3.77 0.63 11.91
CA PRO A 144 3.23 -0.63 11.41
C PRO A 144 4.29 -1.48 10.71
N GLY A 145 4.11 -2.78 10.80
CA GLY A 145 4.84 -3.74 9.98
C GLY A 145 6.34 -3.78 10.20
N THR A 146 7.06 -4.14 9.16
CA THR A 146 8.51 -4.36 9.18
C THR A 146 9.21 -3.40 8.25
N LEU A 147 10.27 -2.75 8.74
CA LEU A 147 11.07 -1.84 7.94
C LEU A 147 11.84 -2.60 6.85
N VAL A 148 11.81 -2.08 5.63
CA VAL A 148 12.54 -2.65 4.51
C VAL A 148 13.91 -2.02 4.42
N VAL A 149 14.94 -2.87 4.37
CA VAL A 149 16.33 -2.43 4.14
C VAL A 149 16.56 -2.42 2.63
N PRO A 150 17.06 -1.30 2.06
CA PRO A 150 17.32 -1.20 0.64
C PRO A 150 18.42 -2.13 0.15
#